data_8697cd5cddf770db66b1b95e8e59574d
#
_entry.id   8697cd5cddf770db66b1b95e8e59574d
#
_cell.length_a   1.000
_cell.length_b   1.000
_cell.length_c   1.000
_cell.angle_alpha   90.00
_cell.angle_beta   90.00
_cell.angle_gamma   90.00
#
_symmetry.space_group_name_H-M   'P 1'
#
loop_
_entity.id
_entity.type
_entity.pdbx_description
1 polymer ?
#
loop_
_entity_poly.entity_id
_entity_poly.type
_entity_poly.pdbx_seq_one_letter_code
_entity_poly.pdbx_strand_id
1 'polypeptide(L)'
;DSDAKAIIIIENFAKTLQKALPGTSCQHVVLTAVGDLFPFFKRTLVNFVIRKVKKMVPAYNLPQSVSFNDALSRGRSLGFTPHSIKNTDTAFLQYTGGTTGVSKGAILTHRNILANMEQVGTWLSSTFEAGKETALIALPLYHIFSLTATMTFSAWGASMDLITNPRDINGLAKECKKWDFSIIIGVNTLFAAMLNNELFCSHKFTRLKMTAGGGTQVLRPVAERWVKQTGSNILEAYGLTECSPGVCGNIPNAPWDGSVGVPLPSTEVSIRGDNFNDLGVCPEGGDPAEYTGEICVRGPQVMQGYWNKPEETAAVMRDGWLRTGDVGYMNHRGEVSITDRKKDMILVSGFNVYPNEVENVIATMPGVLEVGVVGMPSEKSGEMVRAVIVRKDPTLTVDQVKAYCRAQLTAYKMPRDIIFVDELPKTNVGKILRRELKNL
;
A
#
# COMPACT_ATOMS: atom_id res chain seq x y z
N ASP A 1 -10.84 -0.38 -21.60
CA ASP A 1 -11.02 -1.51 -20.69
C ASP A 1 -12.13 -1.21 -19.66
N SER A 2 -12.09 -0.04 -19.00
CA SER A 2 -13.11 0.36 -18.01
C SER A 2 -14.44 0.82 -18.61
N ASP A 3 -14.51 1.07 -19.91
CA ASP A 3 -15.66 1.68 -20.63
C ASP A 3 -16.11 3.05 -20.06
N ALA A 4 -15.18 3.74 -19.40
CA ALA A 4 -15.42 5.06 -18.83
C ALA A 4 -15.87 6.06 -19.90
N LYS A 5 -16.93 6.82 -19.60
CA LYS A 5 -17.51 7.83 -20.51
C LYS A 5 -16.90 9.21 -20.34
N ALA A 6 -16.32 9.47 -19.16
CA ALA A 6 -15.69 10.74 -18.84
C ALA A 6 -14.37 10.52 -18.10
N ILE A 7 -13.44 11.44 -18.29
CA ILE A 7 -12.19 11.49 -17.54
C ILE A 7 -11.95 12.91 -17.01
N ILE A 8 -11.62 13.01 -15.73
CA ILE A 8 -11.11 14.24 -15.12
C ILE A 8 -9.64 13.99 -14.85
N ILE A 9 -8.77 14.82 -15.43
CA ILE A 9 -7.32 14.61 -15.34
C ILE A 9 -6.59 15.94 -15.16
N ILE A 10 -5.51 15.90 -14.38
CA ILE A 10 -4.64 17.05 -14.22
C ILE A 10 -3.78 17.26 -15.48
N GLU A 11 -3.63 18.50 -15.94
CA GLU A 11 -2.95 18.87 -17.19
C GLU A 11 -1.50 18.37 -17.31
N ASN A 12 -0.86 18.08 -16.18
CA ASN A 12 0.48 17.49 -16.14
C ASN A 12 0.55 16.14 -16.88
N PHE A 13 -0.58 15.41 -16.92
CA PHE A 13 -0.69 14.11 -17.60
C PHE A 13 -1.49 14.18 -18.91
N ALA A 14 -1.88 15.37 -19.36
CA ALA A 14 -2.68 15.54 -20.58
C ALA A 14 -2.02 14.94 -21.84
N LYS A 15 -0.68 15.00 -21.94
CA LYS A 15 0.05 14.36 -23.05
C LYS A 15 -0.05 12.83 -23.03
N THR A 16 -0.08 12.23 -21.84
CA THR A 16 -0.31 10.79 -21.67
C THR A 16 -1.72 10.43 -22.10
N LEU A 17 -2.72 11.22 -21.66
CA LEU A 17 -4.10 11.06 -22.06
C LEU A 17 -4.27 11.17 -23.58
N GLN A 18 -3.66 12.18 -24.21
CA GLN A 18 -3.71 12.36 -25.67
C GLN A 18 -3.31 11.11 -26.42
N LYS A 19 -2.31 10.35 -25.92
CA LYS A 19 -1.87 9.10 -26.52
C LYS A 19 -2.82 7.93 -26.24
N ALA A 20 -3.42 7.90 -25.05
CA ALA A 20 -4.26 6.80 -24.60
C ALA A 20 -5.73 6.93 -25.06
N LEU A 21 -6.21 8.15 -25.35
CA LEU A 21 -7.60 8.44 -25.65
C LEU A 21 -8.14 7.79 -26.96
N PRO A 22 -7.35 7.73 -28.04
CA PRO A 22 -7.80 7.06 -29.27
C PRO A 22 -8.19 5.60 -29.01
N GLY A 23 -9.36 5.18 -29.52
CA GLY A 23 -9.89 3.82 -29.33
C GLY A 23 -10.55 3.56 -27.98
N THR A 24 -10.72 4.59 -27.13
CA THR A 24 -11.51 4.49 -25.90
C THR A 24 -12.96 4.93 -26.12
N SER A 25 -13.86 4.52 -25.19
CA SER A 25 -15.25 4.97 -25.14
C SER A 25 -15.44 6.32 -24.42
N CYS A 26 -14.35 6.99 -24.04
CA CYS A 26 -14.36 8.24 -23.31
C CYS A 26 -14.83 9.41 -24.21
N GLN A 27 -15.97 10.01 -23.86
CA GLN A 27 -16.59 11.08 -24.62
C GLN A 27 -16.32 12.47 -24.02
N HIS A 28 -16.08 12.54 -22.72
CA HIS A 28 -15.92 13.79 -21.99
C HIS A 28 -14.55 13.87 -21.33
N VAL A 29 -13.78 14.89 -21.68
CA VAL A 29 -12.46 15.15 -21.10
C VAL A 29 -12.50 16.46 -20.33
N VAL A 30 -12.26 16.40 -19.03
CA VAL A 30 -12.16 17.57 -18.15
C VAL A 30 -10.73 17.72 -17.70
N LEU A 31 -10.10 18.84 -18.06
CA LEU A 31 -8.73 19.16 -17.63
C LEU A 31 -8.75 20.09 -16.43
N THR A 32 -8.00 19.72 -15.39
CA THR A 32 -7.78 20.56 -14.22
C THR A 32 -6.30 20.93 -14.08
N ALA A 33 -6.02 22.11 -13.56
CA ALA A 33 -4.69 22.53 -13.16
C ALA A 33 -4.56 22.50 -11.64
N VAL A 34 -3.33 22.40 -11.13
CA VAL A 34 -3.05 22.31 -9.68
C VAL A 34 -3.69 23.45 -8.87
N GLY A 35 -3.77 24.64 -9.46
CA GLY A 35 -4.29 25.83 -8.79
C GLY A 35 -5.78 26.09 -8.98
N ASP A 36 -6.54 25.24 -9.70
CA ASP A 36 -7.90 25.59 -10.17
C ASP A 36 -8.91 25.89 -9.07
N LEU A 37 -8.75 25.28 -7.91
CA LEU A 37 -9.63 25.51 -6.76
C LEU A 37 -9.16 26.64 -5.82
N PHE A 38 -8.02 27.28 -6.10
CA PHE A 38 -7.60 28.44 -5.33
C PHE A 38 -8.36 29.72 -5.76
N PRO A 39 -8.44 30.75 -4.89
CA PRO A 39 -8.91 32.07 -5.26
C PRO A 39 -8.13 32.63 -6.47
N PHE A 40 -8.76 33.49 -7.24
CA PHE A 40 -8.29 33.95 -8.56
C PHE A 40 -6.78 34.28 -8.64
N PHE A 41 -6.29 35.16 -7.76
CA PHE A 41 -4.88 35.58 -7.79
C PHE A 41 -3.92 34.42 -7.51
N LYS A 42 -4.20 33.62 -6.46
CA LYS A 42 -3.38 32.46 -6.10
C LYS A 42 -3.42 31.39 -7.20
N ARG A 43 -4.59 31.14 -7.79
CA ARG A 43 -4.79 30.23 -8.92
C ARG A 43 -3.89 30.63 -10.09
N THR A 44 -3.96 31.88 -10.50
CA THR A 44 -3.19 32.40 -11.65
C THR A 44 -1.69 32.26 -11.41
N LEU A 45 -1.23 32.65 -10.22
CA LEU A 45 0.17 32.54 -9.85
C LEU A 45 0.68 31.09 -9.83
N VAL A 46 -0.06 30.20 -9.15
CA VAL A 46 0.32 28.77 -9.02
C VAL A 46 0.35 28.11 -10.41
N ASN A 47 -0.69 28.30 -11.22
CA ASN A 47 -0.75 27.71 -12.56
C ASN A 47 0.35 28.27 -13.48
N PHE A 48 0.66 29.57 -13.39
CA PHE A 48 1.77 30.18 -14.13
C PHE A 48 3.11 29.54 -13.73
N VAL A 49 3.38 29.43 -12.42
CA VAL A 49 4.64 28.84 -11.91
C VAL A 49 4.78 27.40 -12.39
N ILE A 50 3.73 26.58 -12.32
CA ILE A 50 3.77 25.17 -12.73
C ILE A 50 3.98 25.05 -14.23
N ARG A 51 3.25 25.84 -15.04
CA ARG A 51 3.32 25.77 -16.50
C ARG A 51 4.62 26.37 -17.07
N LYS A 52 5.02 27.55 -16.59
CA LYS A 52 6.08 28.38 -17.21
C LYS A 52 7.42 28.30 -16.49
N VAL A 53 7.42 28.33 -15.16
CA VAL A 53 8.67 28.32 -14.37
C VAL A 53 9.16 26.89 -14.17
N LYS A 54 8.31 26.01 -13.61
CA LYS A 54 8.67 24.62 -13.35
C LYS A 54 8.56 23.71 -14.59
N LYS A 55 7.89 24.17 -15.65
CA LYS A 55 7.70 23.45 -16.92
C LYS A 55 7.16 22.01 -16.71
N MET A 56 6.27 21.83 -15.73
CA MET A 56 5.74 20.53 -15.36
C MET A 56 4.55 20.09 -16.23
N VAL A 57 4.08 20.93 -17.13
CA VAL A 57 2.98 20.64 -18.07
C VAL A 57 3.57 20.49 -19.47
N PRO A 58 3.66 19.26 -20.02
CA PRO A 58 4.10 19.03 -21.39
C PRO A 58 3.10 19.62 -22.40
N ALA A 59 3.58 19.94 -23.60
CA ALA A 59 2.69 20.35 -24.69
C ALA A 59 1.74 19.19 -25.08
N TYR A 60 0.46 19.49 -25.22
CA TYR A 60 -0.59 18.53 -25.60
C TYR A 60 -1.62 19.20 -26.53
N ASN A 61 -2.39 18.35 -27.22
CA ASN A 61 -3.52 18.78 -28.07
C ASN A 61 -4.74 17.91 -27.74
N LEU A 62 -5.70 18.48 -27.02
CA LEU A 62 -6.96 17.85 -26.62
C LEU A 62 -8.11 18.85 -26.88
N PRO A 63 -8.47 19.10 -28.15
CA PRO A 63 -9.39 20.18 -28.54
C PRO A 63 -10.80 19.98 -27.97
N GLN A 64 -11.21 18.73 -27.67
CA GLN A 64 -12.51 18.38 -27.09
C GLN A 64 -12.56 18.56 -25.56
N SER A 65 -11.45 18.93 -24.92
CA SER A 65 -11.41 19.08 -23.46
C SER A 65 -12.11 20.34 -22.99
N VAL A 66 -12.72 20.25 -21.82
CA VAL A 66 -13.34 21.37 -21.08
C VAL A 66 -12.50 21.64 -19.84
N SER A 67 -12.34 22.93 -19.46
CA SER A 67 -11.67 23.24 -18.20
C SER A 67 -12.53 22.82 -17.01
N PHE A 68 -11.88 22.42 -15.91
CA PHE A 68 -12.57 22.00 -14.69
C PHE A 68 -13.50 23.10 -14.14
N ASN A 69 -13.05 24.36 -14.15
CA ASN A 69 -13.88 25.48 -13.70
C ASN A 69 -15.07 25.75 -14.59
N ASP A 70 -14.94 25.59 -15.92
CA ASP A 70 -16.08 25.72 -16.85
C ASP A 70 -17.08 24.57 -16.64
N ALA A 71 -16.58 23.34 -16.43
CA ALA A 71 -17.43 22.20 -16.13
C ALA A 71 -18.24 22.43 -14.84
N LEU A 72 -17.59 22.92 -13.76
CA LEU A 72 -18.27 23.27 -12.52
C LEU A 72 -19.29 24.40 -12.71
N SER A 73 -18.95 25.45 -13.48
CA SER A 73 -19.84 26.57 -13.75
C SER A 73 -21.09 26.10 -14.49
N ARG A 74 -20.92 25.28 -15.54
CA ARG A 74 -22.05 24.68 -16.29
C ARG A 74 -22.90 23.77 -15.40
N GLY A 75 -22.26 22.93 -14.57
CA GLY A 75 -22.94 22.01 -13.67
C GLY A 75 -23.85 22.73 -12.65
N ARG A 76 -23.45 23.92 -12.16
CA ARG A 76 -24.26 24.74 -11.25
C ARG A 76 -25.55 25.21 -11.86
N SER A 77 -25.59 25.45 -13.18
CA SER A 77 -26.79 25.94 -13.89
C SER A 77 -27.74 24.82 -14.34
N LEU A 78 -27.26 23.55 -14.38
CA LEU A 78 -28.04 22.44 -14.94
C LEU A 78 -28.96 21.77 -13.92
N GLY A 79 -28.79 22.02 -12.63
CA GLY A 79 -29.46 21.26 -11.59
C GLY A 79 -28.94 19.83 -11.50
N PHE A 80 -29.12 19.18 -10.36
CA PHE A 80 -28.71 17.80 -10.13
C PHE A 80 -29.87 16.96 -9.65
N THR A 81 -30.17 15.89 -10.38
CA THR A 81 -31.13 14.88 -9.96
C THR A 81 -30.33 13.65 -9.45
N PRO A 82 -30.43 13.33 -8.16
CA PRO A 82 -29.75 12.16 -7.63
C PRO A 82 -30.21 10.88 -8.33
N HIS A 83 -29.26 10.05 -8.73
CA HIS A 83 -29.57 8.71 -9.23
C HIS A 83 -29.81 7.77 -8.05
N SER A 84 -30.77 6.85 -8.19
CA SER A 84 -31.00 5.80 -7.19
C SER A 84 -29.88 4.78 -7.27
N ILE A 85 -29.06 4.71 -6.23
CA ILE A 85 -27.90 3.81 -6.12
C ILE A 85 -28.27 2.62 -5.22
N LYS A 86 -27.96 1.40 -5.68
CA LYS A 86 -28.10 0.17 -4.91
C LYS A 86 -26.75 -0.23 -4.31
N ASN A 87 -26.78 -0.93 -3.20
CA ASN A 87 -25.56 -1.47 -2.56
C ASN A 87 -24.77 -2.42 -3.47
N THR A 88 -25.43 -3.03 -4.45
CA THR A 88 -24.82 -3.94 -5.44
C THR A 88 -24.24 -3.23 -6.64
N ASP A 89 -24.47 -1.93 -6.81
CA ASP A 89 -23.91 -1.17 -7.92
C ASP A 89 -22.40 -1.01 -7.73
N THR A 90 -21.68 -0.98 -8.84
CA THR A 90 -20.23 -0.75 -8.84
C THR A 90 -19.92 0.66 -8.37
N ALA A 91 -19.20 0.77 -7.26
CA ALA A 91 -18.69 2.04 -6.76
C ALA A 91 -17.36 2.41 -7.41
N PHE A 92 -16.45 1.42 -7.50
CA PHE A 92 -15.11 1.60 -8.06
C PHE A 92 -14.71 0.41 -8.92
N LEU A 93 -14.03 0.70 -10.03
CA LEU A 93 -13.15 -0.24 -10.71
C LEU A 93 -11.73 0.09 -10.26
N GLN A 94 -11.27 -0.59 -9.25
CA GLN A 94 -9.97 -0.32 -8.66
C GLN A 94 -8.88 -1.12 -9.39
N TYR A 95 -8.08 -0.43 -10.21
CA TYR A 95 -7.03 -1.08 -10.98
C TYR A 95 -5.83 -1.40 -10.11
N THR A 96 -5.39 -2.67 -10.17
CA THR A 96 -4.17 -3.14 -9.53
C THR A 96 -3.04 -3.19 -10.54
N GLY A 97 -1.85 -2.74 -10.15
CA GLY A 97 -0.64 -3.00 -10.91
C GLY A 97 -0.25 -4.47 -10.78
N GLY A 98 -0.87 -5.33 -11.58
CA GLY A 98 -0.54 -6.76 -11.59
C GLY A 98 0.95 -6.97 -11.83
N THR A 99 1.56 -7.87 -11.10
CA THR A 99 2.98 -8.24 -11.28
C THR A 99 3.21 -9.04 -12.56
N THR A 100 2.14 -9.48 -13.22
CA THR A 100 2.14 -10.24 -14.47
C THR A 100 1.98 -9.38 -15.73
N GLY A 101 1.93 -8.05 -15.62
CA GLY A 101 1.99 -7.13 -16.77
C GLY A 101 0.73 -6.31 -17.01
N VAL A 102 -0.45 -6.89 -17.17
CA VAL A 102 -1.69 -6.15 -17.47
C VAL A 102 -2.44 -5.82 -16.17
N SER A 103 -2.73 -4.53 -15.95
CA SER A 103 -3.54 -4.10 -14.81
C SER A 103 -4.97 -4.66 -14.90
N LYS A 104 -5.52 -5.10 -13.77
CA LYS A 104 -6.87 -5.63 -13.64
C LYS A 104 -7.72 -4.72 -12.76
N GLY A 105 -8.93 -4.41 -13.19
CA GLY A 105 -9.87 -3.60 -12.41
C GLY A 105 -10.71 -4.50 -11.50
N ALA A 106 -10.46 -4.45 -10.19
CA ALA A 106 -11.33 -5.11 -9.21
C ALA A 106 -12.66 -4.37 -9.12
N ILE A 107 -13.78 -5.09 -9.25
CA ILE A 107 -15.13 -4.55 -9.12
C ILE A 107 -15.47 -4.45 -7.64
N LEU A 108 -15.45 -3.22 -7.11
CA LEU A 108 -15.83 -2.93 -5.74
C LEU A 108 -17.20 -2.25 -5.74
N THR A 109 -18.19 -2.90 -5.12
CA THR A 109 -19.53 -2.37 -4.99
C THR A 109 -19.61 -1.37 -3.83
N HIS A 110 -20.70 -0.58 -3.79
CA HIS A 110 -20.97 0.27 -2.63
C HIS A 110 -21.03 -0.55 -1.34
N ARG A 111 -21.58 -1.77 -1.37
CA ARG A 111 -21.61 -2.68 -0.23
C ARG A 111 -20.19 -3.06 0.24
N ASN A 112 -19.29 -3.40 -0.69
CA ASN A 112 -17.94 -3.83 -0.32
C ASN A 112 -17.19 -2.72 0.43
N ILE A 113 -17.25 -1.50 -0.10
CA ILE A 113 -16.57 -0.33 0.48
C ILE A 113 -17.19 0.03 1.84
N LEU A 114 -18.53 0.14 1.91
CA LEU A 114 -19.21 0.50 3.16
C LEU A 114 -18.98 -0.56 4.24
N ALA A 115 -19.01 -1.86 3.88
CA ALA A 115 -18.72 -2.93 4.82
C ALA A 115 -17.31 -2.78 5.41
N ASN A 116 -16.31 -2.50 4.57
CA ASN A 116 -14.94 -2.35 5.08
C ASN A 116 -14.76 -1.06 5.92
N MET A 117 -15.43 0.03 5.55
CA MET A 117 -15.45 1.23 6.39
C MET A 117 -16.05 0.95 7.78
N GLU A 118 -17.16 0.21 7.85
CA GLU A 118 -17.80 -0.19 9.12
C GLU A 118 -16.93 -1.17 9.93
N GLN A 119 -16.28 -2.14 9.27
CA GLN A 119 -15.34 -3.07 9.90
C GLN A 119 -14.18 -2.31 10.55
N VAL A 120 -13.53 -1.39 9.81
CA VAL A 120 -12.44 -0.56 10.33
C VAL A 120 -12.95 0.40 11.40
N GLY A 121 -14.11 1.01 11.17
CA GLY A 121 -14.75 1.91 12.12
C GLY A 121 -15.04 1.26 13.45
N THR A 122 -15.62 0.07 13.42
CA THR A 122 -15.91 -0.74 14.63
C THR A 122 -14.61 -1.14 15.33
N TRP A 123 -13.60 -1.58 14.57
CA TRP A 123 -12.30 -1.98 15.09
C TRP A 123 -11.60 -0.87 15.87
N LEU A 124 -11.71 0.36 15.40
CA LEU A 124 -11.03 1.54 15.94
C LEU A 124 -11.92 2.39 16.86
N SER A 125 -13.18 2.01 17.07
CA SER A 125 -14.19 2.81 17.80
C SER A 125 -13.81 3.15 19.24
N SER A 126 -13.03 2.29 19.90
CA SER A 126 -12.54 2.54 21.27
C SER A 126 -11.39 3.56 21.34
N THR A 127 -10.76 3.88 20.21
CA THR A 127 -9.56 4.73 20.14
C THR A 127 -9.90 6.16 19.75
N PHE A 128 -10.94 6.36 18.93
CA PHE A 128 -11.26 7.63 18.28
C PHE A 128 -12.57 8.25 18.74
N GLU A 129 -12.59 9.58 18.70
CA GLU A 129 -13.75 10.40 18.99
C GLU A 129 -14.21 11.11 17.71
N ALA A 130 -15.48 10.90 17.32
CA ALA A 130 -16.06 11.55 16.15
C ALA A 130 -15.92 13.07 16.20
N GLY A 131 -15.49 13.68 15.10
CA GLY A 131 -15.30 15.12 14.95
C GLY A 131 -14.06 15.70 15.63
N LYS A 132 -13.23 14.89 16.32
CA LYS A 132 -12.07 15.40 17.06
C LYS A 132 -10.73 14.98 16.49
N GLU A 133 -10.70 14.05 15.56
CA GLU A 133 -9.45 13.49 15.04
C GLU A 133 -8.85 14.34 13.93
N THR A 134 -7.53 14.29 13.83
CA THR A 134 -6.76 14.93 12.76
C THR A 134 -5.80 13.92 12.17
N ALA A 135 -5.97 13.60 10.88
CA ALA A 135 -5.20 12.57 10.21
C ALA A 135 -4.23 13.16 9.20
N LEU A 136 -2.99 12.65 9.20
CA LEU A 136 -2.01 12.89 8.14
C LEU A 136 -2.14 11.79 7.10
N ILE A 137 -2.44 12.19 5.84
CA ILE A 137 -2.64 11.31 4.70
C ILE A 137 -1.52 11.57 3.69
N ALA A 138 -0.50 10.72 3.70
CA ALA A 138 0.67 10.87 2.82
C ALA A 138 0.70 9.85 1.66
N LEU A 139 -0.30 8.97 1.59
CA LEU A 139 -0.43 8.00 0.51
C LEU A 139 -1.35 8.53 -0.59
N PRO A 140 -1.09 8.16 -1.88
CA PRO A 140 -1.95 8.58 -2.98
C PRO A 140 -3.40 8.12 -2.83
N LEU A 141 -4.37 9.02 -3.02
CA LEU A 141 -5.79 8.72 -2.85
C LEU A 141 -6.34 7.72 -3.88
N TYR A 142 -5.67 7.48 -4.99
CA TYR A 142 -6.03 6.41 -5.93
C TYR A 142 -5.65 5.01 -5.44
N HIS A 143 -4.85 4.90 -4.38
CA HIS A 143 -4.56 3.62 -3.74
C HIS A 143 -5.68 3.28 -2.77
N ILE A 144 -6.20 2.06 -2.83
CA ILE A 144 -7.39 1.65 -2.05
C ILE A 144 -7.24 1.86 -0.54
N PHE A 145 -6.04 1.66 0.02
CA PHE A 145 -5.77 1.89 1.44
C PHE A 145 -6.05 3.35 1.83
N SER A 146 -5.46 4.28 1.10
CA SER A 146 -5.64 5.71 1.34
C SER A 146 -7.08 6.15 1.04
N LEU A 147 -7.68 5.64 -0.02
CA LEU A 147 -9.06 5.94 -0.42
C LEU A 147 -10.04 5.54 0.69
N THR A 148 -10.00 4.29 1.14
CA THR A 148 -10.92 3.80 2.18
C THR A 148 -10.67 4.46 3.53
N ALA A 149 -9.39 4.66 3.92
CA ALA A 149 -9.06 5.41 5.13
C ALA A 149 -9.63 6.83 5.09
N THR A 150 -9.49 7.55 3.97
CA THR A 150 -10.02 8.90 3.80
C THR A 150 -11.55 8.91 3.88
N MET A 151 -12.24 7.94 3.28
CA MET A 151 -13.70 7.81 3.39
C MET A 151 -14.14 7.50 4.82
N THR A 152 -13.46 6.59 5.52
CA THR A 152 -13.74 6.24 6.92
C THR A 152 -13.55 7.46 7.83
N PHE A 153 -12.44 8.18 7.69
CA PHE A 153 -12.17 9.39 8.48
C PHE A 153 -13.16 10.52 8.16
N SER A 154 -13.58 10.65 6.89
CA SER A 154 -14.63 11.59 6.51
C SER A 154 -15.97 11.26 7.18
N ALA A 155 -16.34 9.99 7.23
CA ALA A 155 -17.56 9.54 7.90
C ALA A 155 -17.54 9.85 9.41
N TRP A 156 -16.37 9.87 10.03
CA TRP A 156 -16.18 10.25 11.43
C TRP A 156 -16.07 11.77 11.67
N GLY A 157 -16.07 12.58 10.61
CA GLY A 157 -15.88 14.03 10.70
C GLY A 157 -14.47 14.44 11.09
N ALA A 158 -13.46 13.59 10.83
CA ALA A 158 -12.06 13.91 11.10
C ALA A 158 -11.54 14.97 10.12
N SER A 159 -10.65 15.83 10.61
CA SER A 159 -9.85 16.71 9.76
C SER A 159 -8.71 15.91 9.12
N MET A 160 -8.42 16.18 7.85
CA MET A 160 -7.35 15.46 7.13
C MET A 160 -6.41 16.44 6.46
N ASP A 161 -5.10 16.25 6.65
CA ASP A 161 -4.07 16.94 5.89
C ASP A 161 -3.54 16.01 4.78
N LEU A 162 -3.80 16.39 3.53
CA LEU A 162 -3.45 15.61 2.35
C LEU A 162 -2.07 16.02 1.85
N ILE A 163 -1.07 15.20 2.11
CA ILE A 163 0.31 15.45 1.69
C ILE A 163 0.48 15.14 0.21
N THR A 164 0.64 16.16 -0.60
CA THR A 164 0.72 16.02 -2.07
C THR A 164 2.08 15.50 -2.57
N ASN A 165 3.14 15.65 -1.78
CA ASN A 165 4.48 15.15 -2.10
C ASN A 165 5.13 14.47 -0.89
N PRO A 166 4.86 13.19 -0.64
CA PRO A 166 5.43 12.46 0.49
C PRO A 166 6.95 12.23 0.38
N ARG A 167 7.57 12.51 -0.76
CA ARG A 167 9.04 12.45 -0.93
C ARG A 167 9.74 13.68 -0.35
N ASP A 168 9.04 14.79 -0.18
CA ASP A 168 9.53 15.96 0.56
C ASP A 168 9.36 15.74 2.06
N ILE A 169 10.27 14.96 2.64
CA ILE A 169 10.23 14.62 4.07
C ILE A 169 10.37 15.87 4.95
N ASN A 170 11.13 16.88 4.52
CA ASN A 170 11.22 18.16 5.24
C ASN A 170 9.88 18.91 5.25
N GLY A 171 9.19 18.95 4.13
CA GLY A 171 7.83 19.50 4.04
C GLY A 171 6.84 18.76 4.95
N LEU A 172 6.85 17.42 4.91
CA LEU A 172 6.03 16.58 5.76
C LEU A 172 6.33 16.81 7.25
N ALA A 173 7.61 16.88 7.65
CA ALA A 173 8.00 17.17 9.03
C ALA A 173 7.53 18.56 9.51
N LYS A 174 7.46 19.55 8.61
CA LYS A 174 6.88 20.87 8.92
C LYS A 174 5.37 20.78 9.17
N GLU A 175 4.63 19.99 8.40
CA GLU A 175 3.20 19.77 8.65
C GLU A 175 3.00 19.03 9.98
N CYS A 176 3.84 18.06 10.35
CA CYS A 176 3.80 17.43 11.68
C CYS A 176 4.01 18.43 12.84
N LYS A 177 4.82 19.48 12.62
CA LYS A 177 4.98 20.56 13.63
C LYS A 177 3.82 21.54 13.68
N LYS A 178 3.14 21.74 12.55
CA LYS A 178 2.03 22.68 12.43
C LYS A 178 0.73 22.09 12.98
N TRP A 179 0.52 20.82 12.78
CA TRP A 179 -0.67 20.09 13.18
C TRP A 179 -0.33 19.03 14.23
N ASP A 180 -1.10 18.98 15.29
CA ASP A 180 -1.00 17.93 16.32
C ASP A 180 -1.87 16.75 15.89
N PHE A 181 -1.32 15.91 15.01
CA PHE A 181 -2.01 14.77 14.44
C PHE A 181 -2.35 13.72 15.50
N SER A 182 -3.57 13.19 15.44
CA SER A 182 -3.98 12.01 16.22
C SER A 182 -3.81 10.71 15.43
N ILE A 183 -3.72 10.79 14.09
CA ILE A 183 -3.61 9.66 13.19
C ILE A 183 -2.53 9.94 12.13
N ILE A 184 -1.65 8.98 11.93
CA ILE A 184 -0.69 8.97 10.80
C ILE A 184 -0.86 7.66 10.05
N ILE A 185 -1.10 7.71 8.72
CA ILE A 185 -1.11 6.51 7.88
C ILE A 185 0.07 6.53 6.92
N GLY A 186 0.69 5.37 6.73
CA GLY A 186 1.88 5.29 5.88
C GLY A 186 2.31 3.86 5.56
N VAL A 187 3.51 3.77 5.03
CA VAL A 187 4.20 2.52 4.69
C VAL A 187 5.57 2.51 5.36
N ASN A 188 6.19 1.34 5.50
CA ASN A 188 7.48 1.17 6.16
C ASN A 188 8.56 2.16 5.68
N THR A 189 8.68 2.36 4.36
CA THR A 189 9.68 3.27 3.78
C THR A 189 9.44 4.73 4.14
N LEU A 190 8.18 5.16 4.27
CA LEU A 190 7.84 6.51 4.73
C LEU A 190 8.21 6.69 6.20
N PHE A 191 7.86 5.75 7.07
CA PHE A 191 8.21 5.79 8.48
C PHE A 191 9.74 5.82 8.69
N ALA A 192 10.47 4.99 7.95
CA ALA A 192 11.94 5.00 7.99
C ALA A 192 12.54 6.35 7.56
N ALA A 193 12.00 6.97 6.51
CA ALA A 193 12.42 8.28 6.04
C ALA A 193 12.13 9.39 7.07
N MET A 194 10.93 9.37 7.68
CA MET A 194 10.57 10.31 8.75
C MET A 194 11.49 10.18 9.96
N LEU A 195 11.81 8.95 10.39
CA LEU A 195 12.73 8.67 11.51
C LEU A 195 14.19 9.05 11.24
N ASN A 196 14.57 9.27 10.00
CA ASN A 196 15.90 9.76 9.63
C ASN A 196 15.93 11.28 9.42
N ASN A 197 14.83 11.99 9.66
CA ASN A 197 14.72 13.41 9.51
C ASN A 197 14.80 14.12 10.88
N GLU A 198 15.79 14.97 11.08
CA GLU A 198 16.02 15.67 12.34
C GLU A 198 14.84 16.55 12.76
N LEU A 199 14.19 17.22 11.78
CA LEU A 199 13.05 18.09 12.06
C LEU A 199 11.85 17.28 12.58
N PHE A 200 11.58 16.11 12.00
CA PHE A 200 10.58 15.18 12.49
C PHE A 200 10.93 14.66 13.90
N CYS A 201 12.18 14.22 14.09
CA CYS A 201 12.64 13.69 15.36
C CYS A 201 12.70 14.74 16.48
N SER A 202 12.76 16.04 16.16
CA SER A 202 12.67 17.11 17.16
C SER A 202 11.26 17.42 17.62
N HIS A 203 10.22 16.87 16.95
CA HIS A 203 8.82 17.07 17.30
C HIS A 203 8.39 16.13 18.43
N LYS A 204 7.57 16.66 19.36
CA LYS A 204 6.91 15.87 20.42
C LYS A 204 5.45 15.69 20.04
N PHE A 205 5.05 14.44 19.86
CA PHE A 205 3.67 14.08 19.58
C PHE A 205 2.89 14.02 20.89
N THR A 206 1.84 14.83 21.03
CA THR A 206 1.03 14.90 22.26
C THR A 206 -0.34 14.27 22.11
N ARG A 207 -0.84 14.16 20.87
CA ARG A 207 -2.17 13.62 20.55
C ARG A 207 -2.14 12.37 19.69
N LEU A 208 -0.97 11.90 19.27
CA LEU A 208 -0.89 10.74 18.36
C LEU A 208 -1.42 9.48 19.05
N LYS A 209 -2.61 9.07 18.65
CA LYS A 209 -3.31 7.89 19.16
C LYS A 209 -3.02 6.64 18.33
N MET A 210 -2.77 6.81 17.01
CA MET A 210 -2.55 5.71 16.09
C MET A 210 -1.59 6.08 14.97
N THR A 211 -0.69 5.15 14.69
CA THR A 211 0.02 5.08 13.41
C THR A 211 -0.40 3.80 12.71
N ALA A 212 -0.97 3.89 11.50
CA ALA A 212 -1.34 2.71 10.72
C ALA A 212 -0.33 2.46 9.60
N GLY A 213 0.26 1.27 9.60
CA GLY A 213 1.14 0.76 8.56
C GLY A 213 0.43 -0.28 7.70
N GLY A 214 0.55 -0.20 6.38
CA GLY A 214 -0.07 -1.17 5.49
C GLY A 214 0.57 -1.19 4.10
N GLY A 215 0.16 -2.15 3.26
CA GLY A 215 0.67 -2.30 1.91
C GLY A 215 2.06 -2.93 1.80
N THR A 216 2.89 -2.84 2.83
CA THR A 216 4.18 -3.53 2.99
C THR A 216 4.37 -3.87 4.46
N GLN A 217 5.12 -4.93 4.73
CA GLN A 217 5.51 -5.27 6.11
C GLN A 217 6.27 -4.11 6.76
N VAL A 218 5.98 -3.85 8.03
CA VAL A 218 6.78 -2.94 8.86
C VAL A 218 7.94 -3.71 9.47
N LEU A 219 9.16 -3.23 9.25
CA LEU A 219 10.35 -3.87 9.76
C LEU A 219 10.55 -3.57 11.26
N ARG A 220 10.98 -4.56 12.02
CA ARG A 220 11.21 -4.43 13.48
C ARG A 220 12.02 -3.18 13.87
N PRO A 221 13.17 -2.86 13.24
CA PRO A 221 13.93 -1.66 13.60
C PRO A 221 13.17 -0.36 13.39
N VAL A 222 12.26 -0.32 12.43
CA VAL A 222 11.40 0.85 12.16
C VAL A 222 10.33 0.95 13.24
N ALA A 223 9.65 -0.14 13.57
CA ALA A 223 8.62 -0.19 14.59
C ALA A 223 9.15 0.25 15.97
N GLU A 224 10.29 -0.32 16.40
CA GLU A 224 10.92 0.00 17.69
C GLU A 224 11.36 1.48 17.77
N ARG A 225 11.98 2.00 16.71
CA ARG A 225 12.38 3.42 16.63
C ARG A 225 11.17 4.35 16.62
N TRP A 226 10.08 3.93 15.96
CA TRP A 226 8.86 4.72 15.86
C TRP A 226 8.21 4.92 17.23
N VAL A 227 8.05 3.84 17.99
CA VAL A 227 7.51 3.90 19.36
C VAL A 227 8.38 4.81 20.24
N LYS A 228 9.71 4.66 20.18
CA LYS A 228 10.64 5.50 20.94
C LYS A 228 10.50 6.98 20.60
N GLN A 229 10.26 7.31 19.31
CA GLN A 229 10.15 8.69 18.85
C GLN A 229 8.79 9.31 19.12
N THR A 230 7.72 8.54 18.95
CA THR A 230 6.35 9.09 18.90
C THR A 230 5.50 8.71 20.12
N GLY A 231 5.89 7.67 20.86
CA GLY A 231 5.07 7.08 21.93
C GLY A 231 3.91 6.21 21.43
N SER A 232 3.69 6.10 20.10
CA SER A 232 2.60 5.33 19.50
C SER A 232 3.13 4.10 18.78
N ASN A 233 2.50 2.93 18.96
CA ASN A 233 2.80 1.74 18.18
C ASN A 233 2.38 1.93 16.72
N ILE A 234 3.08 1.25 15.80
CA ILE A 234 2.58 1.08 14.43
C ILE A 234 1.63 -0.10 14.43
N LEU A 235 0.37 0.18 14.14
CA LEU A 235 -0.68 -0.79 13.95
C LEU A 235 -0.59 -1.30 12.51
N GLU A 236 -0.11 -2.52 12.32
CA GLU A 236 -0.09 -3.13 11.00
C GLU A 236 -1.48 -3.55 10.57
N ALA A 237 -1.82 -3.24 9.33
CA ALA A 237 -3.05 -3.66 8.69
C ALA A 237 -2.73 -4.42 7.41
N TYR A 238 -3.27 -5.61 7.29
CA TYR A 238 -3.21 -6.41 6.08
C TYR A 238 -4.45 -6.20 5.23
N GLY A 239 -4.20 -6.08 3.94
CA GLY A 239 -5.26 -5.94 2.97
C GLY A 239 -4.76 -5.91 1.54
N LEU A 240 -5.69 -6.04 0.62
CA LEU A 240 -5.46 -6.01 -0.81
C LEU A 240 -6.61 -5.30 -1.51
N THR A 241 -6.38 -4.85 -2.72
CA THR A 241 -7.37 -4.09 -3.49
C THR A 241 -8.69 -4.85 -3.63
N GLU A 242 -8.61 -6.15 -3.79
CA GLU A 242 -9.71 -7.10 -3.92
C GLU A 242 -10.56 -7.24 -2.65
N CYS A 243 -10.11 -6.64 -1.53
CA CYS A 243 -10.81 -6.67 -0.22
C CYS A 243 -11.20 -5.27 0.31
N SER A 244 -11.14 -4.20 -0.48
CA SER A 244 -11.68 -2.85 -0.19
C SER A 244 -11.02 -1.99 0.91
N PRO A 245 -9.82 -2.11 1.45
CA PRO A 245 -8.84 -3.16 1.29
C PRO A 245 -8.73 -4.12 2.48
N GLY A 246 -9.25 -3.77 3.68
CA GLY A 246 -8.87 -4.35 4.96
C GLY A 246 -9.32 -5.79 5.17
N VAL A 247 -8.42 -6.63 5.63
CA VAL A 247 -8.65 -8.03 5.97
C VAL A 247 -8.34 -8.28 7.44
N CYS A 248 -7.12 -7.92 7.89
CA CYS A 248 -6.67 -8.06 9.27
C CYS A 248 -6.11 -6.74 9.80
N GLY A 249 -6.11 -6.58 11.11
CA GLY A 249 -5.45 -5.48 11.80
C GLY A 249 -4.96 -5.87 13.18
N ASN A 250 -3.85 -5.28 13.60
CA ASN A 250 -3.41 -5.44 14.99
C ASN A 250 -4.46 -4.88 15.95
N ILE A 251 -4.50 -5.43 17.14
CA ILE A 251 -5.35 -4.90 18.22
C ILE A 251 -4.82 -3.51 18.61
N PRO A 252 -5.68 -2.47 18.67
CA PRO A 252 -5.25 -1.14 19.09
C PRO A 252 -4.50 -1.18 20.41
N ASN A 253 -3.38 -0.45 20.49
CA ASN A 253 -2.48 -0.37 21.66
C ASN A 253 -1.71 -1.66 22.01
N ALA A 254 -1.87 -2.76 21.28
CA ALA A 254 -1.01 -3.92 21.46
C ALA A 254 0.43 -3.61 21.00
N PRO A 255 1.44 -4.16 21.68
CA PRO A 255 2.82 -4.07 21.20
C PRO A 255 2.95 -4.69 19.80
N TRP A 256 3.82 -4.09 18.98
CA TRP A 256 4.15 -4.67 17.68
C TRP A 256 4.87 -6.02 17.84
N ASP A 257 4.39 -7.05 17.19
CA ASP A 257 4.94 -8.43 17.26
C ASP A 257 5.33 -9.01 15.90
N GLY A 258 5.11 -8.27 14.81
CA GLY A 258 5.37 -8.68 13.43
C GLY A 258 4.22 -9.44 12.78
N SER A 259 3.11 -9.67 13.50
CA SER A 259 1.86 -10.15 12.90
C SER A 259 1.11 -8.99 12.25
N VAL A 260 0.19 -9.32 11.35
CA VAL A 260 -0.79 -8.35 10.80
C VAL A 260 -2.10 -8.35 11.58
N GLY A 261 -2.09 -8.94 12.77
CA GLY A 261 -3.21 -8.99 13.70
C GLY A 261 -4.26 -10.05 13.34
N VAL A 262 -5.46 -9.81 13.82
CA VAL A 262 -6.59 -10.73 13.65
C VAL A 262 -7.54 -10.26 12.54
N PRO A 263 -8.38 -11.16 11.97
CA PRO A 263 -9.39 -10.77 10.99
C PRO A 263 -10.31 -9.67 11.51
N LEU A 264 -10.62 -8.69 10.66
CA LEU A 264 -11.60 -7.65 10.96
C LEU A 264 -13.00 -8.25 11.17
N PRO A 265 -13.92 -7.55 11.85
CA PRO A 265 -15.28 -8.04 12.07
C PRO A 265 -15.94 -8.54 10.78
N SER A 266 -16.67 -9.66 10.86
CA SER A 266 -17.34 -10.31 9.71
C SER A 266 -16.40 -10.73 8.56
N THR A 267 -15.10 -10.88 8.84
CA THR A 267 -14.11 -11.41 7.91
C THR A 267 -13.68 -12.79 8.37
N GLU A 268 -13.68 -13.73 7.46
CA GLU A 268 -13.13 -15.07 7.67
C GLU A 268 -11.79 -15.18 6.93
N VAL A 269 -10.80 -15.71 7.62
CA VAL A 269 -9.48 -16.05 7.06
C VAL A 269 -9.24 -17.53 7.26
N SER A 270 -8.81 -18.23 6.21
CA SER A 270 -8.43 -19.64 6.23
C SER A 270 -7.05 -19.78 5.57
N ILE A 271 -6.17 -20.53 6.20
CA ILE A 271 -4.85 -20.84 5.64
C ILE A 271 -4.99 -22.18 4.89
N ARG A 272 -4.73 -22.14 3.57
CA ARG A 272 -4.99 -23.31 2.72
C ARG A 272 -3.73 -23.86 2.08
N GLY A 273 -3.61 -25.18 2.15
CA GLY A 273 -2.56 -25.94 1.49
C GLY A 273 -2.74 -26.01 -0.03
N ASP A 274 -1.81 -26.69 -0.71
CA ASP A 274 -1.80 -26.79 -2.18
C ASP A 274 -3.05 -27.52 -2.74
N ASN A 275 -3.62 -28.46 -2.01
CA ASN A 275 -4.86 -29.13 -2.36
C ASN A 275 -6.12 -28.34 -1.97
N PHE A 276 -5.97 -27.10 -1.52
CA PHE A 276 -7.02 -26.22 -1.03
C PHE A 276 -7.69 -26.72 0.27
N ASN A 277 -7.08 -27.66 0.98
CA ASN A 277 -7.47 -28.07 2.32
C ASN A 277 -7.14 -26.99 3.34
N ASP A 278 -7.97 -26.83 4.37
CA ASP A 278 -7.70 -25.94 5.50
C ASP A 278 -6.59 -26.55 6.36
N LEU A 279 -5.53 -25.79 6.61
CA LEU A 279 -4.41 -26.19 7.48
C LEU A 279 -4.70 -25.92 8.96
N GLY A 280 -5.77 -25.16 9.26
CA GLY A 280 -6.14 -24.79 10.62
C GLY A 280 -5.23 -23.74 11.23
N VAL A 281 -5.21 -23.74 12.54
CA VAL A 281 -4.48 -22.76 13.38
C VAL A 281 -3.25 -23.43 13.98
N CYS A 282 -2.09 -22.80 13.88
CA CYS A 282 -0.87 -23.28 14.52
C CYS A 282 -1.04 -23.26 16.06
N PRO A 283 -0.95 -24.39 16.75
CA PRO A 283 -1.10 -24.44 18.20
C PRO A 283 0.07 -23.75 18.90
N GLU A 284 -0.10 -23.46 20.17
CA GLU A 284 0.98 -22.91 21.00
C GLU A 284 2.15 -23.91 21.05
N GLY A 285 3.35 -23.41 20.71
CA GLY A 285 4.57 -24.23 20.63
C GLY A 285 4.66 -25.14 19.38
N GLY A 286 3.67 -25.07 18.46
CA GLY A 286 3.72 -25.77 17.17
C GLY A 286 4.73 -25.16 16.21
N ASP A 287 5.14 -25.92 15.19
CA ASP A 287 6.00 -25.40 14.11
C ASP A 287 5.12 -24.64 13.10
N PRO A 288 5.27 -23.31 12.95
CA PRO A 288 4.51 -22.54 11.96
C PRO A 288 4.65 -23.06 10.53
N ALA A 289 5.76 -23.74 10.19
CA ALA A 289 5.98 -24.25 8.84
C ALA A 289 4.93 -25.30 8.44
N GLU A 290 4.40 -26.10 9.38
CA GLU A 290 3.38 -27.11 9.14
C GLU A 290 1.99 -26.48 8.85
N TYR A 291 1.77 -25.26 9.31
CA TYR A 291 0.50 -24.50 9.19
C TYR A 291 0.59 -23.35 8.18
N THR A 292 1.70 -23.28 7.45
CA THR A 292 1.93 -22.22 6.44
C THR A 292 1.33 -22.63 5.09
N GLY A 293 0.48 -21.76 4.56
CA GLY A 293 -0.22 -21.97 3.30
C GLY A 293 -0.70 -20.65 2.69
N GLU A 294 -1.50 -20.74 1.63
CA GLU A 294 -2.09 -19.57 1.00
C GLU A 294 -3.19 -18.97 1.89
N ILE A 295 -3.09 -17.68 2.17
CA ILE A 295 -4.11 -16.92 2.89
C ILE A 295 -5.34 -16.78 1.98
N CYS A 296 -6.48 -17.29 2.42
CA CYS A 296 -7.75 -17.16 1.72
C CYS A 296 -8.74 -16.35 2.57
N VAL A 297 -9.53 -15.51 1.91
CA VAL A 297 -10.40 -14.54 2.58
C VAL A 297 -11.84 -14.69 2.10
N ARG A 298 -12.79 -14.61 3.02
CA ARG A 298 -14.22 -14.50 2.76
C ARG A 298 -14.80 -13.40 3.64
N GLY A 299 -15.64 -12.53 3.06
CA GLY A 299 -16.25 -11.42 3.80
C GLY A 299 -17.00 -10.45 2.90
N PRO A 300 -17.80 -9.55 3.48
CA PRO A 300 -18.63 -8.61 2.74
C PRO A 300 -17.82 -7.56 1.96
N GLN A 301 -16.56 -7.34 2.33
CA GLN A 301 -15.64 -6.42 1.67
C GLN A 301 -14.96 -7.00 0.43
N VAL A 302 -15.08 -8.32 0.17
CA VAL A 302 -14.42 -8.99 -0.97
C VAL A 302 -15.08 -8.57 -2.27
N MET A 303 -14.29 -8.27 -3.30
CA MET A 303 -14.72 -7.87 -4.64
C MET A 303 -15.70 -8.86 -5.27
N GLN A 304 -16.47 -8.41 -6.26
CA GLN A 304 -17.28 -9.31 -7.09
C GLN A 304 -16.44 -10.11 -8.11
N GLY A 305 -15.28 -9.58 -8.50
CA GLY A 305 -14.40 -10.16 -9.50
C GLY A 305 -13.63 -9.06 -10.24
N TYR A 306 -12.93 -9.43 -11.31
CA TYR A 306 -12.23 -8.49 -12.18
C TYR A 306 -13.06 -8.10 -13.38
N TRP A 307 -13.12 -6.80 -13.70
CA TRP A 307 -13.89 -6.23 -14.80
C TRP A 307 -13.47 -6.82 -16.14
N ASN A 308 -14.44 -7.40 -16.85
CA ASN A 308 -14.24 -8.06 -18.14
C ASN A 308 -13.13 -9.13 -18.16
N LYS A 309 -12.88 -9.80 -17.01
CA LYS A 309 -11.85 -10.82 -16.82
C LYS A 309 -12.40 -12.02 -16.05
N PRO A 310 -13.34 -12.80 -16.65
CA PRO A 310 -13.95 -13.93 -15.94
C PRO A 310 -12.96 -15.06 -15.61
N GLU A 311 -12.02 -15.36 -16.49
CA GLU A 311 -11.00 -16.38 -16.27
C GLU A 311 -10.06 -15.99 -15.10
N GLU A 312 -9.64 -14.73 -15.06
CA GLU A 312 -8.81 -14.20 -14.00
C GLU A 312 -9.56 -14.18 -12.65
N THR A 313 -10.86 -13.94 -12.70
CA THR A 313 -11.72 -14.03 -11.51
C THR A 313 -11.82 -15.48 -11.04
N ALA A 314 -12.09 -16.43 -11.92
CA ALA A 314 -12.16 -17.85 -11.59
C ALA A 314 -10.83 -18.40 -11.05
N ALA A 315 -9.69 -17.85 -11.49
CA ALA A 315 -8.38 -18.26 -11.02
C ALA A 315 -8.13 -17.89 -9.54
N VAL A 316 -8.76 -16.80 -9.04
CA VAL A 316 -8.57 -16.33 -7.66
C VAL A 316 -9.78 -16.62 -6.75
N MET A 317 -10.97 -16.86 -7.29
CA MET A 317 -12.17 -17.18 -6.51
C MET A 317 -12.44 -18.68 -6.55
N ARG A 318 -12.47 -19.34 -5.39
CA ARG A 318 -12.77 -20.77 -5.25
C ARG A 318 -13.64 -21.03 -4.05
N ASP A 319 -14.77 -21.68 -4.24
CA ASP A 319 -15.71 -22.09 -3.19
C ASP A 319 -16.11 -20.94 -2.23
N GLY A 320 -16.29 -19.71 -2.78
CA GLY A 320 -16.61 -18.50 -2.03
C GLY A 320 -15.42 -17.85 -1.32
N TRP A 321 -14.23 -18.39 -1.49
CA TRP A 321 -12.99 -17.82 -0.95
C TRP A 321 -12.20 -17.07 -2.03
N LEU A 322 -11.69 -15.91 -1.67
CA LEU A 322 -10.68 -15.20 -2.44
C LEU A 322 -9.29 -15.73 -2.05
N ARG A 323 -8.56 -16.26 -3.00
CA ARG A 323 -7.16 -16.63 -2.89
C ARG A 323 -6.31 -15.38 -3.07
N THR A 324 -5.58 -14.98 -2.04
CA THR A 324 -4.86 -13.70 -2.04
C THR A 324 -3.53 -13.77 -2.80
N GLY A 325 -2.97 -14.95 -2.95
CA GLY A 325 -1.60 -15.16 -3.43
C GLY A 325 -0.54 -14.81 -2.38
N ASP A 326 -0.93 -14.41 -1.18
CA ASP A 326 -0.04 -14.21 -0.05
C ASP A 326 0.02 -15.51 0.76
N VAL A 327 1.19 -15.84 1.31
CA VAL A 327 1.47 -17.05 2.09
C VAL A 327 1.71 -16.65 3.53
N GLY A 328 1.13 -17.40 4.45
CA GLY A 328 1.29 -17.15 5.88
C GLY A 328 0.67 -18.25 6.74
N TYR A 329 0.58 -18.00 8.02
CA TYR A 329 -0.06 -18.89 8.99
C TYR A 329 -0.88 -18.08 9.99
N MET A 330 -1.78 -18.75 10.71
CA MET A 330 -2.55 -18.20 11.82
C MET A 330 -2.11 -18.90 13.12
N ASN A 331 -1.77 -18.12 14.14
CA ASN A 331 -1.37 -18.67 15.43
C ASN A 331 -2.57 -18.98 16.33
N HIS A 332 -2.34 -19.62 17.49
CA HIS A 332 -3.35 -20.02 18.46
C HIS A 332 -4.20 -18.86 19.02
N ARG A 333 -3.75 -17.62 18.88
CA ARG A 333 -4.49 -16.40 19.27
C ARG A 333 -5.35 -15.85 18.13
N GLY A 334 -5.33 -16.51 16.96
CA GLY A 334 -6.03 -16.03 15.76
C GLY A 334 -5.32 -14.93 15.00
N GLU A 335 -4.06 -14.62 15.35
CA GLU A 335 -3.25 -13.62 14.67
C GLU A 335 -2.62 -14.20 13.42
N VAL A 336 -2.72 -13.46 12.32
CA VAL A 336 -2.18 -13.82 11.02
C VAL A 336 -0.78 -13.25 10.86
N SER A 337 0.16 -14.09 10.44
CA SER A 337 1.52 -13.71 10.08
C SER A 337 1.74 -13.98 8.60
N ILE A 338 2.17 -12.97 7.85
CA ILE A 338 2.49 -13.09 6.43
C ILE A 338 3.95 -13.48 6.29
N THR A 339 4.19 -14.60 5.64
CA THR A 339 5.54 -15.05 5.32
C THR A 339 6.06 -14.36 4.05
N ASP A 340 5.33 -14.46 2.94
CA ASP A 340 5.65 -13.76 1.69
C ASP A 340 4.50 -13.91 0.66
N ARG A 341 4.79 -13.55 -0.60
CA ARG A 341 3.94 -13.83 -1.75
C ARG A 341 4.34 -15.14 -2.43
N LYS A 342 3.35 -15.96 -2.77
CA LYS A 342 3.56 -17.26 -3.43
C LYS A 342 4.44 -17.15 -4.68
N LYS A 343 4.29 -16.10 -5.47
CA LYS A 343 5.04 -15.83 -6.71
C LYS A 343 6.45 -15.26 -6.50
N ASP A 344 6.73 -14.68 -5.34
CA ASP A 344 8.03 -14.08 -5.00
C ASP A 344 8.93 -15.09 -4.26
N MET A 345 8.37 -16.25 -3.89
CA MET A 345 9.09 -17.36 -3.27
C MET A 345 10.24 -17.83 -4.16
N ILE A 346 11.39 -18.05 -3.59
CA ILE A 346 12.63 -18.48 -4.26
C ILE A 346 12.81 -19.97 -4.01
N LEU A 347 12.94 -20.76 -5.07
CA LEU A 347 13.11 -22.21 -4.95
C LEU A 347 14.60 -22.60 -5.02
N VAL A 348 15.25 -22.73 -3.85
CA VAL A 348 16.67 -23.05 -3.77
C VAL A 348 16.86 -24.54 -3.51
N SER A 349 17.29 -25.31 -4.49
CA SER A 349 17.51 -26.78 -4.36
C SER A 349 16.27 -27.53 -3.82
N GLY A 350 15.06 -27.08 -4.20
CA GLY A 350 13.80 -27.68 -3.74
C GLY A 350 13.27 -27.12 -2.41
N PHE A 351 14.02 -26.23 -1.75
CA PHE A 351 13.57 -25.57 -0.52
C PHE A 351 12.97 -24.20 -0.81
N ASN A 352 11.85 -23.92 -0.16
CA ASN A 352 11.19 -22.61 -0.23
C ASN A 352 11.99 -21.60 0.60
N VAL A 353 12.40 -20.51 -0.03
CA VAL A 353 13.01 -19.36 0.61
C VAL A 353 12.13 -18.16 0.39
N TYR A 354 11.71 -17.53 1.46
CA TYR A 354 10.85 -16.36 1.43
C TYR A 354 11.71 -15.08 1.50
N PRO A 355 11.67 -14.21 0.48
CA PRO A 355 12.42 -12.96 0.45
C PRO A 355 12.29 -12.14 1.73
N ASN A 356 11.07 -11.99 2.27
CA ASN A 356 10.82 -11.21 3.49
C ASN A 356 11.63 -11.72 4.69
N GLU A 357 11.83 -13.01 4.83
CA GLU A 357 12.61 -13.58 5.92
C GLU A 357 14.07 -13.15 5.85
N VAL A 358 14.64 -13.17 4.66
CA VAL A 358 16.03 -12.73 4.43
C VAL A 358 16.14 -11.20 4.57
N GLU A 359 15.16 -10.46 4.05
CA GLU A 359 15.08 -9.00 4.21
C GLU A 359 15.02 -8.60 5.69
N ASN A 360 14.20 -9.28 6.49
CA ASN A 360 14.08 -9.01 7.93
C ASN A 360 15.40 -9.17 8.67
N VAL A 361 16.19 -10.21 8.35
CA VAL A 361 17.50 -10.43 8.96
C VAL A 361 18.48 -9.33 8.54
N ILE A 362 18.58 -9.03 7.24
CA ILE A 362 19.53 -8.03 6.74
C ILE A 362 19.17 -6.63 7.24
N ALA A 363 17.88 -6.30 7.34
CA ALA A 363 17.43 -4.98 7.80
C ALA A 363 17.81 -4.66 9.25
N THR A 364 18.04 -5.69 10.10
CA THR A 364 18.51 -5.49 11.48
C THR A 364 20.02 -5.24 11.58
N MET A 365 20.76 -5.44 10.48
CA MET A 365 22.21 -5.25 10.48
C MET A 365 22.59 -3.76 10.56
N PRO A 366 23.44 -3.34 11.53
CA PRO A 366 23.98 -1.99 11.54
C PRO A 366 24.67 -1.65 10.21
N GLY A 367 24.41 -0.44 9.69
CA GLY A 367 24.97 0.00 8.41
C GLY A 367 24.09 -0.28 7.19
N VAL A 368 23.00 -1.01 7.31
CA VAL A 368 21.97 -1.17 6.28
C VAL A 368 20.90 -0.07 6.42
N LEU A 369 20.53 0.56 5.30
CA LEU A 369 19.43 1.52 5.22
C LEU A 369 18.17 0.86 4.68
N GLU A 370 18.28 0.16 3.54
CA GLU A 370 17.18 -0.56 2.90
C GLU A 370 17.72 -1.86 2.27
N VAL A 371 16.84 -2.83 2.13
CA VAL A 371 17.15 -4.10 1.46
C VAL A 371 15.96 -4.63 0.69
N GLY A 372 16.22 -5.23 -0.46
CA GLY A 372 15.26 -6.01 -1.23
C GLY A 372 15.90 -7.31 -1.68
N VAL A 373 15.13 -8.40 -1.62
CA VAL A 373 15.61 -9.75 -1.94
C VAL A 373 14.82 -10.36 -3.09
N VAL A 374 15.51 -11.05 -3.99
CA VAL A 374 14.92 -11.73 -5.16
C VAL A 374 15.62 -13.05 -5.46
N GLY A 375 14.91 -13.94 -6.16
CA GLY A 375 15.48 -15.14 -6.76
C GLY A 375 16.16 -14.82 -8.09
N MET A 376 17.35 -15.34 -8.30
CA MET A 376 18.09 -15.32 -9.54
C MET A 376 18.33 -16.75 -10.04
N PRO A 377 18.30 -16.99 -11.35
CA PRO A 377 18.61 -18.32 -11.89
C PRO A 377 20.00 -18.82 -11.44
N SER A 378 20.08 -20.11 -11.15
CA SER A 378 21.32 -20.77 -10.74
C SER A 378 21.39 -22.18 -11.30
N GLU A 379 22.42 -22.50 -12.06
CA GLU A 379 22.63 -23.86 -12.62
C GLU A 379 22.75 -24.94 -11.54
N LYS A 380 23.26 -24.58 -10.34
CA LYS A 380 23.50 -25.51 -9.23
C LYS A 380 22.28 -25.78 -8.35
N SER A 381 21.37 -24.80 -8.23
CA SER A 381 20.29 -24.84 -7.24
C SER A 381 18.90 -24.50 -7.80
N GLY A 382 18.76 -24.36 -9.13
CA GLY A 382 17.57 -23.83 -9.78
C GLY A 382 17.50 -22.32 -9.63
N GLU A 383 17.33 -21.85 -8.41
CA GLU A 383 17.45 -20.42 -8.06
C GLU A 383 18.48 -20.21 -6.94
N MET A 384 18.95 -18.97 -6.80
CA MET A 384 19.77 -18.48 -5.68
C MET A 384 19.23 -17.16 -5.17
N VAL A 385 19.49 -16.88 -3.91
CA VAL A 385 19.08 -15.64 -3.26
C VAL A 385 20.04 -14.50 -3.61
N ARG A 386 19.52 -13.41 -4.18
CA ARG A 386 20.19 -12.11 -4.35
C ARG A 386 19.64 -11.11 -3.34
N ALA A 387 20.52 -10.42 -2.62
CA ALA A 387 20.19 -9.28 -1.80
C ALA A 387 20.71 -7.99 -2.43
N VAL A 388 19.82 -7.00 -2.61
CA VAL A 388 20.13 -5.66 -3.09
C VAL A 388 20.00 -4.70 -1.92
N ILE A 389 21.08 -4.02 -1.56
CA ILE A 389 21.19 -3.28 -0.30
C ILE A 389 21.54 -1.83 -0.55
N VAL A 390 20.81 -0.92 0.07
CA VAL A 390 21.20 0.48 0.22
C VAL A 390 21.94 0.63 1.53
N ARG A 391 23.19 1.09 1.47
CA ARG A 391 24.03 1.26 2.65
C ARG A 391 23.73 2.56 3.38
N LYS A 392 23.63 2.50 4.70
CA LYS A 392 23.70 3.67 5.57
C LYS A 392 25.16 3.99 5.92
N ASP A 393 25.98 2.93 6.11
CA ASP A 393 27.42 3.03 6.31
C ASP A 393 28.13 2.65 5.01
N PRO A 394 28.83 3.59 4.35
CA PRO A 394 29.54 3.32 3.09
C PRO A 394 30.65 2.27 3.22
N THR A 395 31.13 2.00 4.44
CA THR A 395 32.20 1.02 4.69
C THR A 395 31.70 -0.42 4.80
N LEU A 396 30.37 -0.63 4.82
CA LEU A 396 29.77 -1.96 4.88
C LEU A 396 30.19 -2.80 3.66
N THR A 397 30.72 -4.00 3.93
CA THR A 397 31.22 -4.92 2.90
C THR A 397 30.31 -6.14 2.71
N VAL A 398 30.41 -6.78 1.53
CA VAL A 398 29.69 -8.02 1.20
C VAL A 398 30.01 -9.14 2.23
N ASP A 399 31.28 -9.26 2.64
CA ASP A 399 31.69 -10.30 3.59
C ASP A 399 31.08 -10.10 4.97
N GLN A 400 30.95 -8.86 5.42
CA GLN A 400 30.26 -8.54 6.68
C GLN A 400 28.77 -8.91 6.60
N VAL A 401 28.08 -8.60 5.50
CA VAL A 401 26.68 -9.01 5.30
C VAL A 401 26.55 -10.54 5.30
N LYS A 402 27.43 -11.25 4.56
CA LYS A 402 27.44 -12.71 4.55
C LYS A 402 27.68 -13.31 5.93
N ALA A 403 28.61 -12.76 6.69
CA ALA A 403 28.89 -13.20 8.06
C ALA A 403 27.70 -13.00 8.99
N TYR A 404 27.05 -11.85 8.88
CA TYR A 404 25.85 -11.53 9.66
C TYR A 404 24.69 -12.48 9.35
N CYS A 405 24.41 -12.72 8.06
CA CYS A 405 23.38 -13.65 7.62
C CYS A 405 23.67 -15.10 8.06
N ARG A 406 24.95 -15.54 8.03
CA ARG A 406 25.34 -16.89 8.42
C ARG A 406 25.03 -17.22 9.88
N ALA A 407 25.03 -16.23 10.73
CA ALA A 407 24.71 -16.40 12.15
C ALA A 407 23.19 -16.58 12.40
N GLN A 408 22.33 -16.23 11.44
CA GLN A 408 20.89 -16.13 11.65
C GLN A 408 20.05 -16.90 10.63
N LEU A 409 20.61 -17.26 9.48
CA LEU A 409 19.92 -17.95 8.40
C LEU A 409 20.51 -19.35 8.17
N THR A 410 19.63 -20.28 7.80
CA THR A 410 20.06 -21.60 7.31
C THR A 410 20.79 -21.48 5.97
N ALA A 411 21.66 -22.45 5.67
CA ALA A 411 22.58 -22.37 4.53
C ALA A 411 21.91 -22.14 3.17
N TYR A 412 20.70 -22.70 2.94
CA TYR A 412 19.96 -22.52 1.69
C TYR A 412 19.27 -21.16 1.57
N LYS A 413 19.03 -20.45 2.69
CA LYS A 413 18.46 -19.09 2.74
C LYS A 413 19.51 -17.99 2.58
N MET A 414 20.80 -18.35 2.66
CA MET A 414 21.91 -17.41 2.57
C MET A 414 21.94 -16.69 1.21
N PRO A 415 22.02 -15.34 1.16
CA PRO A 415 22.24 -14.63 -0.08
C PRO A 415 23.62 -14.99 -0.66
N ARG A 416 23.58 -15.53 -1.88
CA ARG A 416 24.78 -15.89 -2.64
C ARG A 416 25.32 -14.71 -3.42
N ASP A 417 24.43 -13.85 -3.87
CA ASP A 417 24.71 -12.63 -4.61
C ASP A 417 24.25 -11.42 -3.78
N ILE A 418 25.15 -10.48 -3.56
CA ILE A 418 24.91 -9.27 -2.76
C ILE A 418 25.47 -8.09 -3.53
N ILE A 419 24.60 -7.14 -3.84
CA ILE A 419 24.96 -5.90 -4.52
C ILE A 419 24.55 -4.68 -3.70
N PHE A 420 25.35 -3.62 -3.79
CA PHE A 420 25.07 -2.34 -3.17
C PHE A 420 24.61 -1.34 -4.23
N VAL A 421 23.57 -0.57 -3.91
CA VAL A 421 23.01 0.46 -4.77
C VAL A 421 22.75 1.74 -3.96
N ASP A 422 22.57 2.87 -4.66
CA ASP A 422 22.26 4.15 -4.03
C ASP A 422 20.78 4.22 -3.61
N GLU A 423 19.87 3.63 -4.39
CA GLU A 423 18.45 3.54 -4.07
C GLU A 423 17.81 2.26 -4.65
N LEU A 424 16.75 1.78 -4.01
CA LEU A 424 15.94 0.68 -4.53
C LEU A 424 14.82 1.21 -5.44
N PRO A 425 14.49 0.51 -6.54
CA PRO A 425 13.33 0.83 -7.36
C PRO A 425 12.03 0.66 -6.55
N LYS A 426 11.18 1.70 -6.57
CA LYS A 426 9.94 1.75 -5.79
C LYS A 426 8.74 2.17 -6.63
N THR A 427 7.57 1.70 -6.26
CA THR A 427 6.30 2.22 -6.75
C THR A 427 6.05 3.64 -6.24
N ASN A 428 5.01 4.30 -6.78
CA ASN A 428 4.58 5.62 -6.29
C ASN A 428 4.09 5.61 -4.83
N VAL A 429 3.74 4.44 -4.30
CA VAL A 429 3.35 4.24 -2.89
C VAL A 429 4.52 3.79 -2.01
N GLY A 430 5.75 3.81 -2.50
CA GLY A 430 6.96 3.48 -1.75
C GLY A 430 7.25 1.98 -1.60
N LYS A 431 6.52 1.09 -2.30
CA LYS A 431 6.75 -0.35 -2.28
C LYS A 431 7.92 -0.72 -3.21
N ILE A 432 8.85 -1.55 -2.73
CA ILE A 432 9.98 -2.05 -3.53
C ILE A 432 9.48 -2.88 -4.71
N LEU A 433 9.98 -2.57 -5.91
CA LEU A 433 9.68 -3.28 -7.16
C LEU A 433 10.65 -4.45 -7.33
N ARG A 434 10.38 -5.59 -6.66
CA ARG A 434 11.26 -6.77 -6.68
C ARG A 434 11.61 -7.24 -8.10
N ARG A 435 10.68 -7.16 -9.06
CA ARG A 435 10.97 -7.53 -10.46
C ARG A 435 12.12 -6.74 -11.08
N GLU A 436 12.30 -5.48 -10.67
CA GLU A 436 13.34 -4.60 -11.19
C GLU A 436 14.69 -4.86 -10.53
N LEU A 437 14.70 -5.45 -9.31
CA LEU A 437 15.94 -5.87 -8.64
C LEU A 437 16.68 -6.98 -9.39
N LYS A 438 15.98 -7.74 -10.25
CA LYS A 438 16.60 -8.78 -11.08
C LYS A 438 17.47 -8.20 -12.20
N ASN A 439 17.25 -6.95 -12.58
CA ASN A 439 17.94 -6.26 -13.66
C ASN A 439 19.12 -5.40 -13.19
N LEU A 440 19.36 -5.33 -11.87
CA LEU A 440 20.46 -4.57 -11.27
C LEU A 440 21.77 -5.32 -11.24
#